data_5ec8a39f49db7e1bef7eb0b54b7ca938
#
_entry.id   5ec8a39f49db7e1bef7eb0b54b7ca938
#
_cell.length_a   1.000
_cell.length_b   1.000
_cell.length_c   1.000
_cell.angle_alpha   90.00
_cell.angle_beta   90.00
_cell.angle_gamma   90.00
#
_symmetry.space_group_name_H-M   'P 1'
#
loop_
_entity.id
_entity.type
_entity.pdbx_description
1 polymer ?
#
loop_
_entity_poly.entity_id
_entity_poly.type
_entity_poly.pdbx_seq_one_letter_code
_entity_poly.pdbx_strand_id
1 'polypeptide(L)'
;ANHMNLKRISHRIKEEVESTIEVAKVVGIKGAFATFRGKVDIQIMVHNGHIEYPRIKKHLMQKHEAMNAYFEKMFTEMTAERIGALDIPKQDENYKDCIWICWWQGLENAPEIVKRCVASIQKHAGNHKIIMITDENYKEFISFPMWIEEKYKRGIITKTHLSDLLRISLLARYGGVWLDSTFFCTGDLEPCFKTPIWSIKRPD
;
A
#
# COMPACT_ATOMS: atom_id res chain seq x y z
N ALA A 1 -12.01 22.64 -17.88
CA ALA A 1 -13.29 22.26 -17.27
C ALA A 1 -13.27 20.75 -17.03
N ASN A 2 -13.10 20.34 -15.77
CA ASN A 2 -13.09 18.94 -15.39
C ASN A 2 -14.50 18.38 -15.47
N HIS A 3 -14.84 17.69 -16.53
CA HIS A 3 -15.99 16.78 -16.55
C HIS A 3 -15.65 15.58 -15.66
N MET A 4 -15.87 15.73 -14.37
CA MET A 4 -15.80 14.63 -13.42
C MET A 4 -16.92 13.63 -13.80
N ASN A 5 -16.52 12.45 -14.29
CA ASN A 5 -17.41 11.45 -14.84
C ASN A 5 -18.45 11.04 -13.77
N LEU A 6 -19.72 11.39 -13.95
CA LEU A 6 -20.84 11.11 -13.04
C LEU A 6 -20.91 9.61 -12.64
N LYS A 7 -20.55 8.72 -13.55
CA LYS A 7 -20.45 7.27 -13.28
C LYS A 7 -19.40 6.97 -12.20
N ARG A 8 -18.27 7.68 -12.20
CA ARG A 8 -17.20 7.50 -11.20
C ARG A 8 -17.63 8.02 -9.83
N ILE A 9 -18.39 9.09 -9.79
CA ILE A 9 -18.95 9.64 -8.54
C ILE A 9 -19.97 8.70 -7.95
N SER A 10 -20.94 8.23 -8.75
CA SER A 10 -21.98 7.30 -8.29
C SER A 10 -21.38 5.97 -7.79
N HIS A 11 -20.36 5.46 -8.47
CA HIS A 11 -19.65 4.26 -8.03
C HIS A 11 -18.98 4.46 -6.66
N ARG A 12 -18.28 5.57 -6.47
CA ARG A 12 -17.66 5.91 -5.17
C ARG A 12 -18.67 6.07 -4.04
N ILE A 13 -19.80 6.72 -4.31
CA ILE A 13 -20.86 6.87 -3.31
C ILE A 13 -21.41 5.49 -2.91
N LYS A 14 -21.62 4.61 -3.87
CA LYS A 14 -22.10 3.25 -3.61
C LYS A 14 -21.10 2.48 -2.74
N GLU A 15 -19.81 2.49 -3.09
CA GLU A 15 -18.74 1.86 -2.31
C GLU A 15 -18.68 2.39 -0.87
N GLU A 16 -18.81 3.71 -0.69
CA GLU A 16 -18.80 4.34 0.64
C GLU A 16 -20.01 3.93 1.48
N VAL A 17 -21.18 3.82 0.88
CA VAL A 17 -22.39 3.37 1.57
C VAL A 17 -22.26 1.91 1.97
N GLU A 18 -21.84 1.03 1.06
CA GLU A 18 -21.63 -0.40 1.34
C GLU A 18 -20.59 -0.60 2.44
N SER A 19 -19.45 0.09 2.37
CA SER A 19 -18.41 0.07 3.40
C SER A 19 -18.93 0.56 4.76
N THR A 20 -19.75 1.60 4.78
CA THR A 20 -20.32 2.14 6.03
C THR A 20 -21.31 1.17 6.67
N ILE A 21 -22.14 0.49 5.86
CA ILE A 21 -23.07 -0.55 6.32
C ILE A 21 -22.30 -1.74 6.90
N GLU A 22 -21.23 -2.18 6.23
CA GLU A 22 -20.38 -3.28 6.69
C GLU A 22 -19.74 -2.95 8.06
N VAL A 23 -19.17 -1.77 8.19
CA VAL A 23 -18.62 -1.29 9.47
C VAL A 23 -19.70 -1.23 10.54
N ALA A 24 -20.92 -0.78 10.21
CA ALA A 24 -22.03 -0.70 11.16
C ALA A 24 -22.45 -2.06 11.71
N LYS A 25 -22.41 -3.10 10.87
CA LYS A 25 -22.74 -4.48 11.30
C LYS A 25 -21.77 -5.03 12.33
N VAL A 26 -20.50 -4.62 12.28
CA VAL A 26 -19.44 -5.16 13.14
C VAL A 26 -19.22 -4.32 14.40
N VAL A 27 -19.11 -3.00 14.26
CA VAL A 27 -18.79 -2.09 15.39
C VAL A 27 -19.94 -1.17 15.77
N GLY A 28 -21.11 -1.37 15.20
CA GLY A 28 -22.33 -0.63 15.49
C GLY A 28 -22.38 0.75 14.83
N ILE A 29 -23.53 1.40 14.97
CA ILE A 29 -23.85 2.68 14.30
C ILE A 29 -22.87 3.80 14.73
N LYS A 30 -22.45 3.84 16.00
CA LYS A 30 -21.49 4.85 16.50
C LYS A 30 -20.14 4.74 15.80
N GLY A 31 -19.61 3.51 15.61
CA GLY A 31 -18.37 3.27 14.91
C GLY A 31 -18.47 3.61 13.41
N ALA A 32 -19.56 3.24 12.78
CA ALA A 32 -19.84 3.60 11.39
C ALA A 32 -19.90 5.12 11.18
N PHE A 33 -20.60 5.83 12.08
CA PHE A 33 -20.67 7.30 12.03
C PHE A 33 -19.30 7.96 12.24
N ALA A 34 -18.50 7.47 13.20
CA ALA A 34 -17.14 7.96 13.41
C ALA A 34 -16.27 7.77 12.17
N THR A 35 -16.39 6.61 11.51
CA THR A 35 -15.67 6.29 10.28
C THR A 35 -16.08 7.21 9.13
N PHE A 36 -17.38 7.37 8.90
CA PHE A 36 -17.90 8.24 7.85
C PHE A 36 -17.49 9.71 8.07
N ARG A 37 -17.68 10.23 9.29
CA ARG A 37 -17.27 11.59 9.63
C ARG A 37 -15.78 11.83 9.44
N GLY A 38 -14.93 10.89 9.88
CA GLY A 38 -13.49 11.00 9.65
C GLY A 38 -13.09 11.03 8.18
N LYS A 39 -13.81 10.31 7.31
CA LYS A 39 -13.60 10.37 5.85
C LYS A 39 -13.97 11.74 5.28
N VAL A 40 -15.07 12.34 5.73
CA VAL A 40 -15.47 13.69 5.34
C VAL A 40 -14.44 14.72 5.79
N ASP A 41 -13.97 14.63 7.03
CA ASP A 41 -12.97 15.52 7.59
C ASP A 41 -11.63 15.45 6.82
N ILE A 42 -11.23 14.27 6.35
CA ILE A 42 -10.05 14.11 5.48
C ILE A 42 -10.24 14.90 4.17
N GLN A 43 -11.42 14.84 3.55
CA GLN A 43 -11.68 15.59 2.32
C GLN A 43 -11.62 17.10 2.57
N ILE A 44 -12.19 17.58 3.69
CA ILE A 44 -12.13 18.98 4.08
C ILE A 44 -10.66 19.41 4.32
N MET A 45 -9.88 18.59 5.02
CA MET A 45 -8.47 18.85 5.29
C MET A 45 -7.66 18.96 4.00
N VAL A 46 -7.86 18.04 3.05
CA VAL A 46 -7.18 18.04 1.74
C VAL A 46 -7.49 19.32 0.96
N HIS A 47 -8.76 19.79 0.95
CA HIS A 47 -9.15 21.02 0.27
C HIS A 47 -8.59 22.29 0.95
N ASN A 48 -8.32 22.24 2.24
CA ASN A 48 -7.82 23.34 3.05
C ASN A 48 -6.28 23.32 3.24
N GLY A 49 -5.55 22.78 2.28
CA GLY A 49 -4.09 22.80 2.30
C GLY A 49 -3.45 21.86 3.34
N HIS A 50 -4.13 20.76 3.67
CA HIS A 50 -3.69 19.75 4.65
C HIS A 50 -3.55 20.25 6.09
N ILE A 51 -4.27 21.32 6.47
CA ILE A 51 -4.25 21.84 7.84
C ILE A 51 -5.10 20.93 8.75
N GLU A 52 -4.44 20.32 9.73
CA GLU A 52 -5.08 19.47 10.73
C GLU A 52 -5.51 20.31 11.96
N TYR A 53 -6.77 20.69 11.99
CA TYR A 53 -7.35 21.34 13.18
C TYR A 53 -7.57 20.33 14.32
N PRO A 54 -7.51 20.75 15.60
CA PRO A 54 -7.70 19.85 16.76
C PRO A 54 -9.00 19.05 16.72
N ARG A 55 -10.08 19.64 16.20
CA ARG A 55 -11.37 18.97 16.00
C ARG A 55 -11.26 17.83 14.97
N ILE A 56 -10.60 18.08 13.87
CA ILE A 56 -10.37 17.08 12.81
C ILE A 56 -9.54 15.94 13.39
N LYS A 57 -8.43 16.24 14.06
CA LYS A 57 -7.60 15.25 14.74
C LYS A 57 -8.39 14.33 15.67
N LYS A 58 -9.27 14.91 16.52
CA LYS A 58 -10.16 14.14 17.39
C LYS A 58 -11.06 13.18 16.62
N HIS A 59 -11.65 13.64 15.51
CA HIS A 59 -12.52 12.78 14.69
C HIS A 59 -11.74 11.68 13.96
N LEU A 60 -10.52 11.97 13.50
CA LEU A 60 -9.65 10.98 12.90
C LEU A 60 -9.25 9.91 13.91
N MET A 61 -8.94 10.27 15.15
CA MET A 61 -8.66 9.31 16.22
C MET A 61 -9.87 8.40 16.48
N GLN A 62 -11.07 8.95 16.58
CA GLN A 62 -12.29 8.16 16.75
C GLN A 62 -12.56 7.21 15.56
N LYS A 63 -12.26 7.64 14.33
CA LYS A 63 -12.29 6.77 13.15
C LYS A 63 -11.27 5.62 13.29
N HIS A 64 -10.03 5.92 13.71
CA HIS A 64 -9.01 4.89 13.89
C HIS A 64 -9.41 3.87 14.98
N GLU A 65 -9.95 4.32 16.11
CA GLU A 65 -10.46 3.45 17.16
C GLU A 65 -11.58 2.53 16.63
N ALA A 66 -12.54 3.07 15.88
CA ALA A 66 -13.61 2.28 15.27
C ALA A 66 -13.08 1.26 14.25
N MET A 67 -12.10 1.63 13.43
CA MET A 67 -11.49 0.73 12.46
C MET A 67 -10.62 -0.34 13.13
N ASN A 68 -9.89 0.00 14.20
CA ASN A 68 -9.14 -1.00 14.96
C ASN A 68 -10.09 -2.03 15.59
N ALA A 69 -11.19 -1.59 16.19
CA ALA A 69 -12.20 -2.49 16.73
C ALA A 69 -12.87 -3.36 15.65
N TYR A 70 -13.06 -2.81 14.43
CA TYR A 70 -13.54 -3.58 13.29
C TYR A 70 -12.53 -4.67 12.88
N PHE A 71 -11.26 -4.33 12.73
CA PHE A 71 -10.22 -5.28 12.35
C PHE A 71 -10.02 -6.36 13.43
N GLU A 72 -10.04 -5.96 14.70
CA GLU A 72 -9.93 -6.90 15.81
C GLU A 72 -11.04 -7.95 15.76
N LYS A 73 -12.31 -7.53 15.62
CA LYS A 73 -13.44 -8.45 15.52
C LYS A 73 -13.42 -9.33 14.27
N MET A 74 -12.98 -8.78 13.12
CA MET A 74 -13.03 -9.50 11.85
C MET A 74 -11.85 -10.45 11.64
N PHE A 75 -10.69 -10.14 12.20
CA PHE A 75 -9.45 -10.81 11.82
C PHE A 75 -8.73 -11.54 12.96
N THR A 76 -9.10 -11.31 14.24
CA THR A 76 -8.38 -11.94 15.35
C THR A 76 -8.42 -13.48 15.26
N GLU A 77 -9.59 -14.09 15.10
CA GLU A 77 -9.74 -15.54 15.00
C GLU A 77 -9.03 -16.05 13.73
N MET A 78 -9.27 -15.39 12.60
CA MET A 78 -8.68 -15.78 11.32
C MET A 78 -7.15 -15.63 11.30
N THR A 79 -6.59 -14.61 11.96
CA THR A 79 -5.15 -14.40 12.02
C THR A 79 -4.45 -15.36 12.98
N ALA A 80 -5.00 -15.63 14.14
CA ALA A 80 -4.40 -16.57 15.09
C ALA A 80 -4.26 -17.98 14.50
N GLU A 81 -5.31 -18.48 13.86
CA GLU A 81 -5.31 -19.79 13.21
C GLU A 81 -4.34 -19.84 12.02
N ARG A 82 -4.34 -18.80 11.17
CA ARG A 82 -3.52 -18.75 9.95
C ARG A 82 -2.05 -18.44 10.23
N ILE A 83 -1.74 -17.57 11.20
CA ILE A 83 -0.34 -17.28 11.57
C ILE A 83 0.32 -18.54 12.14
N GLY A 84 -0.40 -19.33 12.94
CA GLY A 84 0.11 -20.61 13.43
C GLY A 84 0.34 -21.67 12.34
N ALA A 85 -0.32 -21.53 11.18
CA ALA A 85 -0.19 -22.40 10.01
C ALA A 85 0.66 -21.83 8.88
N LEU A 86 1.18 -20.59 9.01
CA LEU A 86 2.05 -20.00 8.01
C LEU A 86 3.42 -20.66 8.05
N ASP A 87 3.68 -21.46 7.02
CA ASP A 87 5.04 -21.85 6.67
C ASP A 87 5.71 -20.59 6.07
N ILE A 88 6.48 -19.88 6.93
CA ILE A 88 7.22 -18.69 6.48
C ILE A 88 8.33 -19.20 5.57
N PRO A 89 8.28 -18.91 4.26
CA PRO A 89 9.27 -19.43 3.33
C PRO A 89 10.65 -18.91 3.75
N LYS A 90 11.63 -19.81 3.77
CA LYS A 90 13.03 -19.42 3.98
C LYS A 90 13.41 -18.44 2.89
N GLN A 91 13.97 -17.29 3.28
CA GLN A 91 14.39 -16.26 2.32
C GLN A 91 15.44 -16.83 1.36
N ASP A 92 15.32 -16.47 0.08
CA ASP A 92 16.31 -16.83 -0.94
C ASP A 92 17.52 -15.91 -0.82
N GLU A 93 18.66 -16.49 -0.42
CA GLU A 93 19.92 -15.78 -0.21
C GLU A 93 20.41 -14.98 -1.42
N ASN A 94 19.98 -15.35 -2.64
CA ASN A 94 20.37 -14.65 -3.87
C ASN A 94 19.70 -13.26 -4.00
N TYR A 95 18.65 -12.98 -3.22
CA TYR A 95 17.86 -11.76 -3.34
C TYR A 95 17.75 -10.97 -2.04
N LYS A 96 18.30 -11.44 -0.93
CA LYS A 96 18.18 -10.80 0.39
C LYS A 96 18.71 -9.35 0.42
N ASP A 97 19.67 -9.03 -0.43
CA ASP A 97 20.31 -7.72 -0.51
C ASP A 97 19.93 -6.93 -1.77
N CYS A 98 18.79 -7.29 -2.40
CA CYS A 98 18.31 -6.61 -3.59
C CYS A 98 17.45 -5.39 -3.25
N ILE A 99 17.41 -4.45 -4.17
CA ILE A 99 16.47 -3.33 -4.19
C ILE A 99 15.38 -3.65 -5.20
N TRP A 100 14.14 -3.73 -4.73
CA TRP A 100 12.96 -3.97 -5.55
C TRP A 100 12.30 -2.65 -5.92
N ILE A 101 12.06 -2.43 -7.21
CA ILE A 101 11.32 -1.28 -7.73
C ILE A 101 10.25 -1.82 -8.68
N CYS A 102 9.04 -1.28 -8.63
CA CYS A 102 7.98 -1.69 -9.57
C CYS A 102 7.53 -0.51 -10.42
N TRP A 103 7.53 -0.72 -11.73
CA TRP A 103 6.83 0.11 -12.71
C TRP A 103 6.23 -0.79 -13.77
N TRP A 104 4.93 -1.02 -13.69
CA TRP A 104 4.22 -2.05 -14.45
C TRP A 104 4.47 -1.99 -15.96
N GLN A 105 4.60 -0.78 -16.53
CA GLN A 105 4.76 -0.56 -17.97
C GLN A 105 6.20 -0.63 -18.46
N GLY A 106 7.16 -0.95 -17.60
CA GLY A 106 8.57 -0.87 -17.91
C GLY A 106 9.15 0.55 -17.81
N LEU A 107 10.44 0.65 -17.49
CA LEU A 107 11.10 1.94 -17.26
C LEU A 107 11.17 2.80 -18.52
N GLU A 108 11.28 2.21 -19.70
CA GLU A 108 11.29 2.89 -20.99
C GLU A 108 10.01 3.69 -21.23
N ASN A 109 8.86 3.18 -20.78
CA ASN A 109 7.56 3.81 -20.90
C ASN A 109 7.18 4.69 -19.70
N ALA A 110 8.11 4.85 -18.73
CA ALA A 110 7.86 5.64 -17.53
C ALA A 110 7.97 7.16 -17.81
N PRO A 111 7.20 7.98 -17.08
CA PRO A 111 7.40 9.42 -17.08
C PRO A 111 8.82 9.81 -16.65
N GLU A 112 9.30 10.96 -17.13
CA GLU A 112 10.65 11.45 -16.85
C GLU A 112 10.97 11.54 -15.35
N ILE A 113 9.99 11.91 -14.53
CA ILE A 113 10.16 11.95 -13.06
C ILE A 113 10.50 10.58 -12.49
N VAL A 114 9.85 9.52 -12.96
CA VAL A 114 10.12 8.14 -12.52
C VAL A 114 11.52 7.71 -12.98
N LYS A 115 11.90 8.00 -14.23
CA LYS A 115 13.24 7.70 -14.74
C LYS A 115 14.33 8.36 -13.91
N ARG A 116 14.13 9.63 -13.53
CA ARG A 116 15.07 10.36 -12.66
C ARG A 116 15.14 9.80 -11.24
N CYS A 117 14.01 9.39 -10.68
CA CYS A 117 13.97 8.74 -9.38
C CYS A 117 14.74 7.40 -9.42
N VAL A 118 14.49 6.56 -10.41
CA VAL A 118 15.20 5.29 -10.57
C VAL A 118 16.71 5.52 -10.80
N ALA A 119 17.09 6.49 -11.63
CA ALA A 119 18.50 6.85 -11.83
C ALA A 119 19.16 7.32 -10.53
N SER A 120 18.44 8.06 -9.67
CA SER A 120 18.97 8.46 -8.36
C SER A 120 19.19 7.26 -7.43
N ILE A 121 18.28 6.27 -7.46
CA ILE A 121 18.45 5.02 -6.71
C ILE A 121 19.68 4.27 -7.22
N GLN A 122 19.82 4.11 -8.56
CA GLN A 122 20.98 3.45 -9.17
C GLN A 122 22.31 4.09 -8.75
N LYS A 123 22.35 5.42 -8.69
CA LYS A 123 23.54 6.15 -8.27
C LYS A 123 23.96 5.85 -6.81
N HIS A 124 23.02 5.54 -5.93
CA HIS A 124 23.23 5.38 -4.50
C HIS A 124 23.06 3.94 -3.99
N ALA A 125 22.84 3.00 -4.90
CA ALA A 125 22.61 1.59 -4.57
C ALA A 125 23.88 0.84 -4.11
N GLY A 126 25.07 1.42 -4.30
CA GLY A 126 26.31 0.73 -3.98
C GLY A 126 26.44 -0.58 -4.77
N ASN A 127 26.67 -1.68 -4.06
CA ASN A 127 26.78 -3.03 -4.64
C ASN A 127 25.44 -3.79 -4.70
N HIS A 128 24.35 -3.18 -4.26
CA HIS A 128 23.05 -3.82 -4.24
C HIS A 128 22.44 -3.93 -5.64
N LYS A 129 22.01 -5.14 -5.98
CA LYS A 129 21.34 -5.41 -7.25
C LYS A 129 19.95 -4.75 -7.26
N ILE A 130 19.65 -3.97 -8.29
CA ILE A 130 18.32 -3.40 -8.50
C ILE A 130 17.54 -4.32 -9.42
N ILE A 131 16.33 -4.69 -9.00
CA ILE A 131 15.40 -5.50 -9.78
C ILE A 131 14.17 -4.67 -10.08
N MET A 132 13.99 -4.37 -11.37
CA MET A 132 12.81 -3.69 -11.87
C MET A 132 11.71 -4.72 -12.18
N ILE A 133 10.60 -4.61 -11.45
CA ILE A 133 9.42 -5.44 -11.68
C ILE A 133 8.45 -4.73 -12.63
N THR A 134 7.95 -5.49 -13.59
CA THR A 134 7.00 -5.04 -14.62
C THR A 134 5.85 -6.04 -14.80
N ASP A 135 4.85 -5.69 -15.61
CA ASP A 135 3.78 -6.63 -16.02
C ASP A 135 4.31 -7.92 -16.66
N GLU A 136 5.48 -7.85 -17.29
CA GLU A 136 6.05 -8.97 -18.04
C GLU A 136 6.77 -9.98 -17.16
N ASN A 137 7.47 -9.49 -16.09
CA ASN A 137 8.36 -10.33 -15.30
C ASN A 137 7.91 -10.63 -13.88
N TYR A 138 6.86 -9.97 -13.33
CA TYR A 138 6.49 -10.18 -11.92
C TYR A 138 6.17 -11.64 -11.56
N LYS A 139 5.67 -12.41 -12.54
CA LYS A 139 5.32 -13.83 -12.37
C LYS A 139 6.53 -14.76 -12.22
N GLU A 140 7.72 -14.30 -12.60
CA GLU A 140 8.97 -15.04 -12.38
C GLU A 140 9.32 -15.06 -10.88
N PHE A 141 8.88 -14.05 -10.14
CA PHE A 141 9.15 -13.90 -8.71
C PHE A 141 7.97 -14.32 -7.83
N ILE A 142 6.75 -13.89 -8.17
CA ILE A 142 5.56 -14.11 -7.36
C ILE A 142 4.42 -14.67 -8.19
N SER A 143 3.84 -15.77 -7.69
CA SER A 143 2.57 -16.31 -8.18
C SER A 143 1.49 -15.97 -7.16
N PHE A 144 0.54 -15.13 -7.53
CA PHE A 144 -0.60 -14.85 -6.68
C PHE A 144 -1.62 -15.99 -6.68
N PRO A 145 -2.31 -16.23 -5.55
CA PRO A 145 -3.44 -17.16 -5.52
C PRO A 145 -4.49 -16.80 -6.57
N MET A 146 -5.16 -17.80 -7.13
CA MET A 146 -6.14 -17.64 -8.22
C MET A 146 -7.23 -16.61 -7.88
N TRP A 147 -7.70 -16.57 -6.63
CA TRP A 147 -8.72 -15.61 -6.20
C TRP A 147 -8.26 -14.13 -6.23
N ILE A 148 -6.95 -13.87 -6.06
CA ILE A 148 -6.36 -12.53 -6.24
C ILE A 148 -6.33 -12.19 -7.72
N GLU A 149 -5.87 -13.11 -8.57
CA GLU A 149 -5.82 -12.88 -10.02
C GLU A 149 -7.20 -12.66 -10.61
N GLU A 150 -8.21 -13.41 -10.17
CA GLU A 150 -9.61 -13.20 -10.58
C GLU A 150 -10.15 -11.84 -10.18
N LYS A 151 -9.90 -11.41 -8.93
CA LYS A 151 -10.29 -10.07 -8.48
C LYS A 151 -9.58 -8.97 -9.27
N TYR A 152 -8.31 -9.17 -9.61
CA TYR A 152 -7.58 -8.23 -10.46
C TYR A 152 -8.15 -8.18 -11.88
N LYS A 153 -8.40 -9.31 -12.53
CA LYS A 153 -9.06 -9.39 -13.85
C LYS A 153 -10.43 -8.72 -13.87
N ARG A 154 -11.19 -8.81 -12.78
CA ARG A 154 -12.49 -8.17 -12.61
C ARG A 154 -12.41 -6.68 -12.25
N GLY A 155 -11.20 -6.12 -12.09
CA GLY A 155 -10.99 -4.72 -11.72
C GLY A 155 -11.32 -4.38 -10.25
N ILE A 156 -11.55 -5.37 -9.40
CA ILE A 156 -11.76 -5.19 -7.95
C ILE A 156 -10.45 -4.81 -7.27
N ILE A 157 -9.36 -5.48 -7.65
CA ILE A 157 -8.00 -5.13 -7.25
C ILE A 157 -7.40 -4.26 -8.35
N THR A 158 -6.98 -3.04 -8.03
CA THR A 158 -6.28 -2.16 -8.97
C THR A 158 -4.80 -2.51 -9.05
N LYS A 159 -4.08 -1.99 -10.07
CA LYS A 159 -2.62 -2.13 -10.15
C LYS A 159 -1.89 -1.57 -8.91
N THR A 160 -2.41 -0.53 -8.29
CA THR A 160 -1.86 0.02 -7.05
C THR A 160 -1.96 -0.98 -5.90
N HIS A 161 -3.14 -1.58 -5.70
CA HIS A 161 -3.33 -2.63 -4.68
C HIS A 161 -2.50 -3.88 -4.99
N LEU A 162 -2.36 -4.24 -6.27
CA LEU A 162 -1.52 -5.36 -6.67
C LEU A 162 -0.03 -5.08 -6.38
N SER A 163 0.43 -3.84 -6.52
CA SER A 163 1.78 -3.42 -6.12
C SER A 163 2.02 -3.57 -4.61
N ASP A 164 1.01 -3.28 -3.79
CA ASP A 164 1.12 -3.45 -2.33
C ASP A 164 1.23 -4.94 -1.96
N LEU A 165 0.43 -5.81 -2.60
CA LEU A 165 0.52 -7.25 -2.41
C LEU A 165 1.86 -7.80 -2.92
N LEU A 166 2.33 -7.33 -4.07
CA LEU A 166 3.63 -7.68 -4.65
C LEU A 166 4.79 -7.33 -3.71
N ARG A 167 4.80 -6.10 -3.18
CA ARG A 167 5.79 -5.62 -2.22
C ARG A 167 5.90 -6.54 -1.01
N ILE A 168 4.78 -6.82 -0.36
CA ILE A 168 4.74 -7.68 0.82
C ILE A 168 5.23 -9.09 0.47
N SER A 169 4.78 -9.65 -0.66
CA SER A 169 5.14 -10.99 -1.08
C SER A 169 6.64 -11.13 -1.43
N LEU A 170 7.21 -10.12 -2.12
CA LEU A 170 8.64 -10.10 -2.44
C LEU A 170 9.50 -9.99 -1.18
N LEU A 171 9.17 -9.07 -0.29
CA LEU A 171 9.93 -8.88 0.96
C LEU A 171 9.83 -10.09 1.88
N ALA A 172 8.66 -10.73 1.97
CA ALA A 172 8.50 -11.95 2.77
C ALA A 172 9.29 -13.14 2.20
N ARG A 173 9.29 -13.30 0.86
CA ARG A 173 9.91 -14.45 0.20
C ARG A 173 11.41 -14.31 0.01
N TYR A 174 11.86 -13.10 -0.34
CA TYR A 174 13.24 -12.86 -0.78
C TYR A 174 14.01 -11.92 0.15
N GLY A 175 13.32 -11.11 0.96
CA GLY A 175 13.96 -10.03 1.70
C GLY A 175 14.30 -8.84 0.80
N GLY A 176 15.39 -8.14 1.14
CA GLY A 176 15.82 -6.95 0.43
C GLY A 176 15.06 -5.68 0.85
N VAL A 177 15.15 -4.66 0.04
CA VAL A 177 14.52 -3.35 0.27
C VAL A 177 13.59 -3.00 -0.88
N TRP A 178 12.36 -2.61 -0.57
CA TRP A 178 11.44 -2.05 -1.57
C TRP A 178 11.54 -0.53 -1.57
N LEU A 179 11.73 0.05 -2.75
CA LEU A 179 11.65 1.48 -2.97
C LEU A 179 10.57 1.78 -4.03
N ASP A 180 9.70 2.73 -3.70
CA ASP A 180 8.70 3.18 -4.67
C ASP A 180 9.40 3.85 -5.87
N SER A 181 8.88 3.64 -7.06
CA SER A 181 9.45 4.17 -8.31
C SER A 181 9.50 5.71 -8.38
N THR A 182 8.82 6.39 -7.46
CA THR A 182 8.84 7.85 -7.30
C THR A 182 9.73 8.30 -6.13
N PHE A 183 10.47 7.38 -5.51
CA PHE A 183 11.44 7.71 -4.46
C PHE A 183 12.69 8.32 -5.07
N PHE A 184 13.01 9.57 -4.68
CA PHE A 184 14.25 10.23 -5.10
C PHE A 184 15.31 10.06 -4.02
N CYS A 185 16.36 9.32 -4.35
CA CYS A 185 17.45 9.02 -3.43
C CYS A 185 18.51 10.12 -3.45
N THR A 186 18.92 10.60 -2.28
CA THR A 186 19.93 11.65 -2.12
C THR A 186 21.17 11.20 -1.35
N GLY A 187 21.20 9.95 -0.87
CA GLY A 187 22.27 9.42 -0.05
C GLY A 187 22.42 7.91 -0.14
N ASP A 188 23.40 7.37 0.58
CA ASP A 188 23.71 5.95 0.61
C ASP A 188 22.53 5.12 1.12
N LEU A 189 22.25 4.01 0.44
CA LEU A 189 21.18 3.07 0.77
C LEU A 189 21.65 1.91 1.67
N GLU A 190 22.94 1.76 1.90
CA GLU A 190 23.50 0.72 2.77
C GLU A 190 22.84 0.65 4.17
N PRO A 191 22.51 1.79 4.84
CA PRO A 191 21.84 1.75 6.14
C PRO A 191 20.48 1.06 6.12
N CYS A 192 19.76 1.04 4.98
CA CYS A 192 18.46 0.39 4.84
C CYS A 192 18.53 -1.13 5.02
N PHE A 193 19.69 -1.72 4.76
CA PHE A 193 19.93 -3.17 4.85
C PHE A 193 20.43 -3.62 6.22
N LYS A 194 20.82 -2.68 7.07
CA LYS A 194 21.38 -2.98 8.41
C LYS A 194 20.35 -3.09 9.52
N THR A 195 19.09 -2.83 9.21
CA THR A 195 18.00 -2.88 10.18
C THR A 195 16.95 -3.92 9.74
N PRO A 196 16.36 -4.68 10.70
CA PRO A 196 15.32 -5.66 10.37
C PRO A 196 14.07 -5.04 9.73
N ILE A 197 13.76 -3.79 10.10
CA ILE A 197 12.67 -3.01 9.54
C ILE A 197 13.17 -1.60 9.29
N TRP A 198 12.97 -1.10 8.08
CA TRP A 198 13.31 0.26 7.69
C TRP A 198 12.11 0.95 7.03
N SER A 199 11.88 2.19 7.35
CA SER A 199 10.91 3.04 6.67
C SER A 199 11.35 4.51 6.71
N ILE A 200 10.83 5.31 5.77
CA ILE A 200 11.11 6.74 5.75
C ILE A 200 10.37 7.42 6.90
N LYS A 201 11.10 8.12 7.77
CA LYS A 201 10.49 8.98 8.78
C LYS A 201 9.87 10.21 8.08
N ARG A 202 8.60 10.51 8.39
CA ARG A 202 8.04 11.80 8.00
C ARG A 202 8.74 12.92 8.78
N PRO A 203 9.05 14.06 8.15
CA PRO A 203 9.46 15.23 8.90
C PRO A 203 8.34 15.63 9.86
N ASP A 204 8.73 15.99 11.08
CA ASP A 204 7.83 16.48 12.13
C ASP A 204 7.26 17.84 11.74
#